data_601ff00d1d32ff397a8c36bfd7a5994b
#
_entry.id   601ff00d1d32ff397a8c36bfd7a5994b
#
_cell.length_a   1.000
_cell.length_b   1.000
_cell.length_c   1.000
_cell.angle_alpha   90.00
_cell.angle_beta   90.00
_cell.angle_gamma   90.00
#
_symmetry.space_group_name_H-M   'P 1'
#
loop_
_entity.id
_entity.type
_entity.pdbx_description
1 polymer ?
#
loop_
_entity_poly.entity_id
_entity_poly.type
_entity_poly.pdbx_seq_one_letter_code
_entity_poly.pdbx_strand_id
1 'polypeptide(L)'
;MADRSPPDLQLFRNYQAPIDILGVNEYEHPELASSRQSSPLRTPDTLVWRAARASGAAPSFFRPEGSYVDGGIIANNPSLDLLTEIAEYNIAQRVTGQAAEIVQPSVLLSLGTGVPPVRKTQVVDIFRPDSAGDTLKLIMNWDGMGKLILESVLDADGPIVDRCRAWCASTNTAYFRFSPLMADEIELDEKDDKILVDLMWSAMILVHLRSEDVARLKRLLVKSDTKKIPTLKSMELE
;
A
#
# COMPACT_ATOMS: atom_id res chain seq x y z
N MET A 1 -2.65 11.37 5.75
CA MET A 1 -2.40 12.73 6.28
C MET A 1 -1.87 12.63 7.69
N ALA A 2 -0.82 13.37 8.04
CA ALA A 2 -0.14 13.30 9.35
C ALA A 2 -0.54 14.43 10.31
N ASP A 3 -1.43 15.31 9.89
CA ASP A 3 -1.98 16.41 10.70
C ASP A 3 -3.23 16.02 11.49
N ARG A 4 -3.56 14.73 11.52
CA ARG A 4 -4.74 14.15 12.19
C ARG A 4 -4.36 12.96 13.07
N SER A 5 -5.16 12.70 14.08
CA SER A 5 -5.03 11.52 14.93
C SER A 5 -6.41 10.86 15.09
N PRO A 6 -6.60 9.62 14.64
CA PRO A 6 -5.63 8.78 13.93
C PRO A 6 -5.28 9.32 12.53
N PRO A 7 -4.11 8.98 11.97
CA PRO A 7 -3.74 9.40 10.63
C PRO A 7 -4.60 8.70 9.56
N ASP A 8 -4.96 9.43 8.51
CA ASP A 8 -5.80 8.92 7.42
C ASP A 8 -4.98 8.52 6.20
N LEU A 9 -5.38 7.42 5.54
CA LEU A 9 -4.86 7.04 4.24
C LEU A 9 -5.47 7.93 3.15
N GLN A 10 -4.62 8.67 2.44
CA GLN A 10 -5.03 9.48 1.30
C GLN A 10 -4.69 8.79 -0.01
N LEU A 11 -5.69 8.63 -0.88
CA LEU A 11 -5.50 8.12 -2.23
C LEU A 11 -5.47 9.29 -3.23
N PHE A 12 -4.40 9.37 -4.02
CA PHE A 12 -4.32 10.29 -5.16
C PHE A 12 -4.91 9.60 -6.40
N ARG A 13 -6.00 10.13 -6.92
CA ARG A 13 -6.78 9.55 -8.02
C ARG A 13 -6.72 10.41 -9.25
N ASN A 14 -6.72 9.80 -10.43
CA ASN A 14 -6.94 10.47 -11.72
C ASN A 14 -8.34 10.16 -12.30
N TYR A 15 -9.25 9.71 -11.46
CA TYR A 15 -10.66 9.43 -11.74
C TYR A 15 -11.53 9.98 -10.61
N GLN A 16 -12.85 10.02 -10.81
CA GLN A 16 -13.79 10.45 -9.78
C GLN A 16 -13.79 9.48 -8.60
N ALA A 17 -13.68 10.02 -7.38
CA ALA A 17 -13.79 9.20 -6.18
C ALA A 17 -15.21 8.57 -6.08
N PRO A 18 -15.35 7.39 -5.44
CA PRO A 18 -16.64 6.75 -5.27
C PRO A 18 -17.73 7.65 -4.69
N ILE A 19 -17.38 8.48 -3.72
CA ILE A 19 -18.31 9.43 -3.09
C ILE A 19 -18.77 10.54 -4.04
N ASP A 20 -17.87 11.04 -4.89
CA ASP A 20 -18.20 12.05 -5.91
C ASP A 20 -19.17 11.49 -6.95
N ILE A 21 -19.04 10.21 -7.29
CA ILE A 21 -19.94 9.49 -8.20
C ILE A 21 -21.34 9.38 -7.60
N LEU A 22 -21.43 9.10 -6.29
CA LEU A 22 -22.70 9.00 -5.57
C LEU A 22 -23.39 10.35 -5.40
N GLY A 23 -22.68 11.47 -5.57
CA GLY A 23 -23.22 12.82 -5.36
C GLY A 23 -23.64 13.08 -3.90
N VAL A 24 -23.10 12.28 -2.97
CA VAL A 24 -23.44 12.34 -1.54
C VAL A 24 -22.64 13.47 -0.90
N ASN A 25 -23.32 14.30 -0.13
CA ASN A 25 -22.67 15.35 0.63
C ASN A 25 -22.11 14.70 1.93
N GLU A 26 -20.80 14.77 2.14
CA GLU A 26 -20.13 14.20 3.33
C GLU A 26 -20.76 14.67 4.66
N TYR A 27 -21.34 15.86 4.67
CA TYR A 27 -22.00 16.45 5.83
C TYR A 27 -23.37 15.83 6.11
N GLU A 28 -24.03 15.25 5.11
CA GLU A 28 -25.38 14.67 5.25
C GLU A 28 -25.34 13.18 5.61
N HIS A 29 -24.25 12.49 5.25
CA HIS A 29 -24.06 11.06 5.45
C HIS A 29 -22.65 10.72 5.96
N PRO A 30 -22.31 11.13 7.19
CA PRO A 30 -20.96 10.90 7.74
C PRO A 30 -20.61 9.40 7.87
N GLU A 31 -21.61 8.52 7.91
CA GLU A 31 -21.41 7.07 7.91
C GLU A 31 -20.95 6.50 6.56
N LEU A 32 -21.19 7.22 5.45
CA LEU A 32 -20.72 6.87 4.11
C LEU A 32 -19.39 7.55 3.77
N ALA A 33 -19.05 8.60 4.51
CA ALA A 33 -17.75 9.24 4.45
C ALA A 33 -16.74 8.34 5.13
N SER A 34 -16.16 7.39 4.39
CA SER A 34 -15.02 6.64 4.92
C SER A 34 -13.91 7.63 5.27
N SER A 35 -13.14 7.34 6.33
CA SER A 35 -11.98 8.14 6.76
C SER A 35 -10.99 8.44 5.63
N ARG A 36 -11.05 7.65 4.56
CA ARG A 36 -10.22 7.76 3.35
C ARG A 36 -10.62 8.91 2.41
N GLN A 37 -11.76 9.59 2.65
CA GLN A 37 -12.35 10.51 1.67
C GLN A 37 -12.31 11.98 2.10
N SER A 38 -11.95 12.26 3.33
CA SER A 38 -11.97 13.62 3.89
C SER A 38 -10.76 14.48 3.53
N SER A 39 -10.23 14.37 2.29
CA SER A 39 -9.17 15.28 1.85
C SER A 39 -9.73 16.57 1.30
N PRO A 40 -9.32 17.75 1.81
CA PRO A 40 -9.70 19.06 1.26
C PRO A 40 -9.11 19.33 -0.13
N LEU A 41 -8.16 18.51 -0.57
CA LEU A 41 -7.57 18.59 -1.91
C LEU A 41 -8.30 17.61 -2.83
N ARG A 42 -9.10 18.13 -3.74
CA ARG A 42 -9.60 17.35 -4.87
C ARG A 42 -8.40 16.79 -5.62
N THR A 43 -8.28 15.48 -5.63
CA THR A 43 -7.13 14.76 -6.22
C THR A 43 -6.93 15.00 -7.72
N PRO A 44 -7.97 15.34 -8.56
CA PRO A 44 -7.76 15.65 -9.97
C PRO A 44 -6.83 16.83 -10.22
N ASP A 45 -6.73 17.75 -9.27
CA ASP A 45 -5.91 18.97 -9.41
C ASP A 45 -4.49 18.80 -8.85
N THR A 46 -4.16 17.61 -8.31
CA THR A 46 -2.83 17.36 -7.74
C THR A 46 -1.85 16.97 -8.84
N LEU A 47 -0.77 17.73 -8.97
CA LEU A 47 0.30 17.42 -9.90
C LEU A 47 0.95 16.06 -9.57
N VAL A 48 1.21 15.25 -10.59
CA VAL A 48 1.76 13.89 -10.44
C VAL A 48 3.04 13.86 -9.60
N TRP A 49 3.94 14.83 -9.79
CA TRP A 49 5.16 14.89 -9.02
C TRP A 49 4.92 15.17 -7.52
N ARG A 50 3.87 15.94 -7.18
CA ARG A 50 3.49 16.16 -5.77
C ARG A 50 2.91 14.90 -5.15
N ALA A 51 2.06 14.19 -5.88
CA ALA A 51 1.53 12.91 -5.42
C ALA A 51 2.67 11.88 -5.18
N ALA A 52 3.62 11.78 -6.12
CA ALA A 52 4.78 10.91 -5.97
C ALA A 52 5.66 11.32 -4.77
N ARG A 53 5.92 12.63 -4.60
CA ARG A 53 6.69 13.13 -3.45
C ARG A 53 5.98 12.87 -2.12
N ALA A 54 4.67 13.07 -2.05
CA ALA A 54 3.88 12.80 -0.84
C ALA A 54 3.90 11.31 -0.48
N SER A 55 3.72 10.43 -1.48
CA SER A 55 3.72 8.97 -1.31
C SER A 55 5.07 8.41 -0.86
N GLY A 56 6.19 9.04 -1.22
CA GLY A 56 7.54 8.62 -0.87
C GLY A 56 8.20 9.48 0.21
N ALA A 57 7.43 10.27 0.99
CA ALA A 57 7.95 11.13 2.05
C ALA A 57 8.21 10.33 3.36
N ALA A 58 9.11 9.34 3.30
CA ALA A 58 9.45 8.48 4.43
C ALA A 58 10.01 9.30 5.60
N PRO A 59 9.44 9.18 6.81
CA PRO A 59 9.95 9.83 8.00
C PRO A 59 11.43 9.53 8.21
N SER A 60 12.15 10.49 8.75
CA SER A 60 13.61 10.50 8.93
C SER A 60 14.44 10.67 7.65
N PHE A 61 13.95 10.27 6.48
CA PHE A 61 14.64 10.44 5.19
C PHE A 61 14.19 11.70 4.45
N PHE A 62 12.88 11.99 4.46
CA PHE A 62 12.32 13.11 3.72
C PHE A 62 11.38 13.95 4.58
N ARG A 63 11.29 15.24 4.23
CA ARG A 63 10.30 16.13 4.83
C ARG A 63 8.91 15.84 4.27
N PRO A 64 7.85 15.98 5.08
CA PRO A 64 6.48 15.89 4.59
C PRO A 64 6.20 16.82 3.40
N GLU A 65 5.32 16.42 2.51
CA GLU A 65 4.75 17.28 1.48
C GLU A 65 3.44 17.88 1.99
N GLY A 66 3.51 19.08 2.57
CA GLY A 66 2.38 19.66 3.30
C GLY A 66 2.01 18.81 4.53
N SER A 67 0.76 18.34 4.57
CA SER A 67 0.27 17.44 5.62
C SER A 67 0.43 15.95 5.31
N TYR A 68 1.09 15.61 4.18
CA TYR A 68 1.27 14.22 3.74
C TYR A 68 2.64 13.69 4.13
N VAL A 69 2.64 12.45 4.57
CA VAL A 69 3.82 11.61 4.79
C VAL A 69 3.67 10.32 4.01
N ASP A 70 4.75 9.54 3.93
CA ASP A 70 4.78 8.25 3.24
C ASP A 70 3.59 7.38 3.59
N GLY A 71 2.97 6.81 2.56
CA GLY A 71 1.87 5.86 2.71
C GLY A 71 2.27 4.56 3.43
N GLY A 72 3.55 4.23 3.46
CA GLY A 72 4.07 3.04 4.12
C GLY A 72 3.74 2.94 5.62
N ILE A 73 3.49 4.07 6.29
CA ILE A 73 3.08 4.08 7.70
C ILE A 73 1.72 3.40 7.91
N ILE A 74 0.82 3.46 6.92
CA ILE A 74 -0.55 2.92 7.05
C ILE A 74 -0.77 1.75 6.10
N ALA A 75 -0.21 1.83 4.89
CA ALA A 75 -0.46 0.91 3.78
C ALA A 75 0.85 0.58 3.06
N ASN A 76 1.82 -0.03 3.77
CA ASN A 76 3.11 -0.42 3.17
C ASN A 76 2.93 -1.48 2.06
N ASN A 77 1.89 -2.28 2.14
CA ASN A 77 1.39 -3.08 1.03
C ASN A 77 -0.03 -2.64 0.66
N PRO A 78 -0.20 -1.73 -0.29
CA PRO A 78 -1.50 -1.11 -0.60
C PRO A 78 -2.43 -2.03 -1.42
N SER A 79 -2.10 -3.31 -1.59
CA SER A 79 -2.88 -4.24 -2.43
C SER A 79 -4.33 -4.38 -1.96
N LEU A 80 -4.56 -4.47 -0.64
CA LEU A 80 -5.92 -4.58 -0.08
C LEU A 80 -6.67 -3.26 -0.20
N ASP A 81 -5.98 -2.13 -0.04
CA ASP A 81 -6.55 -0.80 -0.18
C ASP A 81 -7.01 -0.55 -1.63
N LEU A 82 -6.21 -1.01 -2.61
CA LEU A 82 -6.59 -0.97 -4.02
C LEU A 82 -7.84 -1.83 -4.32
N LEU A 83 -7.91 -3.04 -3.75
CA LEU A 83 -9.09 -3.91 -3.93
C LEU A 83 -10.34 -3.30 -3.30
N THR A 84 -10.20 -2.67 -2.14
CA THR A 84 -11.28 -1.95 -1.47
C THR A 84 -11.75 -0.77 -2.31
N GLU A 85 -10.84 0.05 -2.82
CA GLU A 85 -11.14 1.18 -3.69
C GLU A 85 -11.92 0.74 -4.95
N ILE A 86 -11.49 -0.34 -5.61
CA ILE A 86 -12.19 -0.89 -6.77
C ILE A 86 -13.61 -1.37 -6.38
N ALA A 87 -13.76 -2.00 -5.22
CA ALA A 87 -15.06 -2.44 -4.73
C ALA A 87 -16.00 -1.27 -4.46
N GLU A 88 -15.53 -0.23 -3.79
CA GLU A 88 -16.28 1.00 -3.51
C GLU A 88 -16.66 1.73 -4.82
N TYR A 89 -15.72 1.85 -5.77
CA TYR A 89 -15.99 2.39 -7.10
C TYR A 89 -17.11 1.62 -7.81
N ASN A 90 -17.04 0.29 -7.81
CA ASN A 90 -18.04 -0.56 -8.43
C ASN A 90 -19.41 -0.45 -7.75
N ILE A 91 -19.45 -0.27 -6.43
CA ILE A 91 -20.70 -0.03 -5.70
C ILE A 91 -21.31 1.30 -6.15
N ALA A 92 -20.51 2.37 -6.21
CA ALA A 92 -20.97 3.68 -6.66
C ALA A 92 -21.54 3.63 -8.09
N GLN A 93 -20.86 2.95 -9.01
CA GLN A 93 -21.33 2.75 -10.39
C GLN A 93 -22.65 1.97 -10.48
N ARG A 94 -22.83 0.95 -9.64
CA ARG A 94 -24.09 0.19 -9.57
C ARG A 94 -25.24 1.04 -9.06
N VAL A 95 -25.01 1.80 -7.99
CA VAL A 95 -26.03 2.66 -7.37
C VAL A 95 -26.49 3.75 -8.34
N THR A 96 -25.59 4.32 -9.13
CA THR A 96 -25.90 5.36 -10.12
C THR A 96 -26.36 4.82 -11.47
N GLY A 97 -26.49 3.49 -11.61
CA GLY A 97 -26.96 2.85 -12.83
C GLY A 97 -25.94 2.81 -13.97
N GLN A 98 -24.67 3.10 -13.69
CA GLN A 98 -23.57 3.12 -14.67
C GLN A 98 -22.88 1.76 -14.78
N ALA A 99 -23.63 0.70 -15.01
CA ALA A 99 -23.12 -0.68 -15.02
C ALA A 99 -22.00 -0.94 -16.05
N ALA A 100 -21.90 -0.13 -17.10
CA ALA A 100 -20.86 -0.23 -18.11
C ALA A 100 -19.47 0.20 -17.59
N GLU A 101 -19.43 0.98 -16.53
CA GLU A 101 -18.19 1.49 -15.92
C GLU A 101 -17.64 0.56 -14.82
N ILE A 102 -18.29 -0.55 -14.55
CA ILE A 102 -17.83 -1.53 -13.56
C ILE A 102 -16.50 -2.14 -13.96
N VAL A 103 -15.53 -2.05 -13.08
CA VAL A 103 -14.17 -2.57 -13.26
C VAL A 103 -14.05 -3.96 -12.65
N GLN A 104 -13.67 -4.96 -13.46
CA GLN A 104 -13.36 -6.31 -13.00
C GLN A 104 -11.88 -6.59 -13.20
N PRO A 105 -11.06 -6.55 -12.13
CA PRO A 105 -9.65 -6.88 -12.22
C PRO A 105 -9.44 -8.32 -12.69
N SER A 106 -8.64 -8.54 -13.72
CA SER A 106 -8.24 -9.86 -14.17
C SER A 106 -7.00 -10.37 -13.45
N VAL A 107 -6.15 -9.44 -13.00
CA VAL A 107 -4.90 -9.75 -12.30
C VAL A 107 -4.57 -8.65 -11.29
N LEU A 108 -4.08 -9.06 -10.14
CA LEU A 108 -3.42 -8.19 -9.16
C LEU A 108 -1.96 -8.63 -9.02
N LEU A 109 -1.05 -7.75 -9.41
CA LEU A 109 0.38 -7.92 -9.25
C LEU A 109 0.87 -7.07 -8.08
N SER A 110 1.40 -7.72 -7.06
CA SER A 110 1.98 -7.09 -5.88
C SER A 110 3.49 -7.36 -5.85
N LEU A 111 4.28 -6.31 -5.87
CA LEU A 111 5.73 -6.37 -5.82
C LEU A 111 6.21 -5.92 -4.44
N GLY A 112 7.01 -6.73 -3.77
CA GLY A 112 7.63 -6.41 -2.49
C GLY A 112 9.11 -6.05 -2.64
N THR A 113 9.62 -5.39 -1.63
CA THR A 113 11.04 -4.96 -1.57
C THR A 113 11.96 -6.01 -1.00
N GLY A 114 11.42 -7.14 -0.55
CA GLY A 114 12.13 -8.26 0.04
C GLY A 114 11.58 -8.64 1.41
N VAL A 115 11.76 -9.91 1.76
CA VAL A 115 11.37 -10.44 3.07
C VAL A 115 12.65 -10.67 3.87
N PRO A 116 12.90 -9.90 4.94
CA PRO A 116 14.05 -10.11 5.79
C PRO A 116 13.92 -11.43 6.56
N PRO A 117 15.04 -12.03 7.00
CA PRO A 117 15.01 -13.26 7.79
C PRO A 117 14.34 -13.01 9.15
N VAL A 118 13.54 -13.98 9.59
CA VAL A 118 12.92 -13.92 10.92
C VAL A 118 14.02 -14.02 11.98
N ARG A 119 14.18 -12.98 12.78
CA ARG A 119 15.13 -12.93 13.89
C ARG A 119 14.39 -13.18 15.20
N LYS A 120 15.05 -13.88 16.13
CA LYS A 120 14.57 -13.97 17.51
C LYS A 120 14.77 -12.62 18.18
N THR A 121 13.69 -11.95 18.51
CA THR A 121 13.72 -10.75 19.35
C THR A 121 13.55 -11.12 20.82
N GLN A 122 14.08 -10.29 21.72
CA GLN A 122 13.78 -10.44 23.14
C GLN A 122 12.31 -10.09 23.37
N VAL A 123 11.66 -10.86 24.23
CA VAL A 123 10.30 -10.52 24.66
C VAL A 123 10.35 -9.18 25.40
N VAL A 124 9.65 -8.18 24.86
CA VAL A 124 9.50 -6.89 25.54
C VAL A 124 8.40 -7.05 26.58
N ASP A 125 8.76 -7.05 27.85
CA ASP A 125 7.79 -7.09 28.95
C ASP A 125 7.21 -5.68 29.13
N ILE A 126 5.95 -5.53 28.77
CA ILE A 126 5.20 -4.27 28.90
C ILE A 126 4.26 -4.44 30.09
N PHE A 127 4.70 -3.99 31.26
CA PHE A 127 3.89 -4.05 32.46
C PHE A 127 3.68 -2.65 33.05
N ARG A 128 2.64 -2.51 33.87
CA ARG A 128 2.42 -1.28 34.63
C ARG A 128 3.53 -1.17 35.70
N PRO A 129 4.34 -0.13 35.74
CA PRO A 129 5.39 0.01 36.72
C PRO A 129 4.80 0.24 38.11
N ASP A 130 5.14 -0.63 39.05
CA ASP A 130 4.72 -0.50 40.45
C ASP A 130 5.83 0.14 41.33
N SER A 131 7.03 0.32 40.78
CA SER A 131 8.18 0.91 41.45
C SER A 131 8.98 1.83 40.55
N ALA A 132 9.82 2.69 41.13
CA ALA A 132 10.73 3.55 40.38
C ALA A 132 11.75 2.73 39.54
N GLY A 133 12.15 1.55 40.03
CA GLY A 133 13.02 0.62 39.29
C GLY A 133 12.33 0.03 38.05
N ASP A 134 11.05 -0.23 38.13
CA ASP A 134 10.25 -0.75 37.01
C ASP A 134 9.98 0.35 35.96
N THR A 135 9.79 1.59 36.42
CA THR A 135 9.69 2.75 35.52
C THR A 135 10.97 2.92 34.70
N LEU A 136 12.13 2.77 35.34
CA LEU A 136 13.41 2.87 34.64
C LEU A 136 13.57 1.73 33.61
N LYS A 137 13.20 0.49 33.95
CA LYS A 137 13.22 -0.65 33.00
C LYS A 137 12.28 -0.40 31.81
N LEU A 138 11.09 0.13 32.05
CA LEU A 138 10.14 0.46 30.99
C LEU A 138 10.71 1.48 30.02
N ILE A 139 11.35 2.55 30.56
CA ILE A 139 12.02 3.58 29.75
C ILE A 139 13.17 2.97 28.94
N MET A 140 13.98 2.09 29.54
CA MET A 140 15.08 1.41 28.85
C MET A 140 14.60 0.44 27.75
N ASN A 141 13.40 -0.13 27.89
CA ASN A 141 12.80 -1.02 26.90
C ASN A 141 11.97 -0.27 25.84
N TRP A 142 11.83 1.05 25.95
CA TRP A 142 11.01 1.86 25.05
C TRP A 142 11.45 1.78 23.59
N ASP A 143 12.76 1.76 23.35
CA ASP A 143 13.32 1.61 22.00
C ASP A 143 12.94 0.27 21.37
N GLY A 144 12.96 -0.82 22.13
CA GLY A 144 12.54 -2.14 21.67
C GLY A 144 11.05 -2.20 21.29
N MET A 145 10.20 -1.55 22.09
CA MET A 145 8.77 -1.47 21.80
C MET A 145 8.49 -0.61 20.58
N GLY A 146 9.15 0.54 20.46
CA GLY A 146 9.05 1.41 19.29
C GLY A 146 9.43 0.67 17.99
N LYS A 147 10.52 -0.10 18.05
CA LYS A 147 10.96 -0.93 16.93
C LYS A 147 9.94 -2.01 16.56
N LEU A 148 9.39 -2.74 17.53
CA LEU A 148 8.36 -3.77 17.28
C LEU A 148 7.08 -3.18 16.66
N ILE A 149 6.64 -2.03 17.12
CA ILE A 149 5.48 -1.34 16.55
C ILE A 149 5.79 -0.92 15.12
N LEU A 150 6.95 -0.32 14.89
CA LEU A 150 7.38 0.11 13.56
C LEU A 150 7.48 -1.07 12.59
N GLU A 151 8.14 -2.15 12.98
CA GLU A 151 8.24 -3.38 12.18
C GLU A 151 6.85 -3.96 11.86
N SER A 152 5.94 -3.96 12.84
CA SER A 152 4.56 -4.43 12.64
C SER A 152 3.76 -3.55 11.68
N VAL A 153 3.96 -2.24 11.72
CA VAL A 153 3.31 -1.27 10.82
C VAL A 153 3.88 -1.40 9.41
N LEU A 154 5.20 -1.60 9.29
CA LEU A 154 5.89 -1.72 8.02
C LEU A 154 5.83 -3.13 7.40
N ASP A 155 5.21 -4.11 8.07
CA ASP A 155 5.06 -5.45 7.51
C ASP A 155 4.22 -5.44 6.22
N ALA A 156 4.86 -5.78 5.12
CA ALA A 156 4.29 -5.79 3.79
C ALA A 156 3.95 -7.20 3.28
N ASP A 157 4.38 -8.25 3.98
CA ASP A 157 4.34 -9.63 3.50
C ASP A 157 3.56 -10.62 4.39
N GLY A 158 3.18 -10.23 5.59
CA GLY A 158 2.43 -11.04 6.54
C GLY A 158 0.94 -11.21 6.21
N PRO A 159 0.05 -11.02 7.18
CA PRO A 159 -1.40 -11.25 7.05
C PRO A 159 -2.08 -10.48 5.92
N ILE A 160 -1.49 -9.38 5.45
CA ILE A 160 -2.01 -8.59 4.34
C ILE A 160 -1.99 -9.39 3.03
N VAL A 161 -0.92 -10.15 2.78
CA VAL A 161 -0.78 -11.00 1.59
C VAL A 161 -1.84 -12.10 1.57
N ASP A 162 -2.10 -12.74 2.72
CA ASP A 162 -3.10 -13.79 2.84
C ASP A 162 -4.52 -13.26 2.62
N ARG A 163 -4.83 -12.09 3.18
CA ARG A 163 -6.12 -11.40 2.94
C ARG A 163 -6.31 -11.03 1.48
N CYS A 164 -5.28 -10.50 0.82
CA CYS A 164 -5.32 -10.18 -0.61
C CYS A 164 -5.54 -11.45 -1.45
N ARG A 165 -4.85 -12.55 -1.11
CA ARG A 165 -5.02 -13.84 -1.80
C ARG A 165 -6.45 -14.36 -1.67
N ALA A 166 -7.01 -14.33 -0.47
CA ALA A 166 -8.38 -14.77 -0.21
C ALA A 166 -9.41 -13.90 -0.97
N TRP A 167 -9.24 -12.58 -0.95
CA TRP A 167 -10.10 -11.66 -1.70
C TRP A 167 -10.02 -11.91 -3.21
N CYS A 168 -8.82 -12.00 -3.75
CA CYS A 168 -8.64 -12.27 -5.18
C CYS A 168 -9.25 -13.61 -5.60
N ALA A 169 -9.13 -14.63 -4.75
CA ALA A 169 -9.78 -15.93 -4.99
C ALA A 169 -11.31 -15.81 -5.01
N SER A 170 -11.92 -15.03 -4.12
CA SER A 170 -13.38 -14.83 -4.06
C SER A 170 -13.93 -14.05 -5.26
N THR A 171 -13.12 -13.18 -5.87
CA THR A 171 -13.49 -12.37 -7.03
C THR A 171 -12.99 -12.94 -8.36
N ASN A 172 -12.41 -14.14 -8.36
CA ASN A 172 -11.80 -14.77 -9.55
C ASN A 172 -10.71 -13.89 -10.20
N THR A 173 -9.98 -13.14 -9.40
CA THR A 173 -8.83 -12.31 -9.81
C THR A 173 -7.54 -13.10 -9.61
N ALA A 174 -6.68 -13.18 -10.62
CA ALA A 174 -5.38 -13.83 -10.45
C ALA A 174 -4.46 -12.96 -9.59
N TYR A 175 -3.92 -13.52 -8.50
CA TYR A 175 -3.03 -12.81 -7.58
C TYR A 175 -1.59 -13.31 -7.71
N PHE A 176 -0.65 -12.36 -7.85
CA PHE A 176 0.79 -12.62 -7.84
C PHE A 176 1.47 -11.69 -6.84
N ARG A 177 2.26 -12.28 -5.95
CA ARG A 177 3.17 -11.56 -5.06
C ARG A 177 4.60 -12.01 -5.35
N PHE A 178 5.46 -11.05 -5.66
CA PHE A 178 6.90 -11.27 -5.80
C PHE A 178 7.63 -10.42 -4.77
N SER A 179 8.27 -11.09 -3.82
CA SER A 179 9.09 -10.48 -2.76
C SER A 179 10.23 -11.46 -2.48
N PRO A 180 11.49 -11.14 -2.82
CA PRO A 180 12.61 -12.05 -2.66
C PRO A 180 12.92 -12.26 -1.17
N LEU A 181 13.39 -13.45 -0.82
CA LEU A 181 13.97 -13.68 0.51
C LEU A 181 15.33 -12.99 0.56
N MET A 182 15.56 -12.22 1.60
CA MET A 182 16.79 -11.50 1.83
C MET A 182 17.67 -12.26 2.83
N ALA A 183 18.99 -12.13 2.70
CA ALA A 183 19.93 -12.72 3.63
C ALA A 183 19.95 -11.94 4.96
N ASP A 184 19.83 -10.62 4.86
CA ASP A 184 19.86 -9.70 5.98
C ASP A 184 18.85 -8.55 5.80
N GLU A 185 18.56 -7.82 6.86
CA GLU A 185 17.85 -6.56 6.83
C GLU A 185 18.78 -5.49 6.25
N ILE A 186 18.28 -4.71 5.29
CA ILE A 186 19.05 -3.70 4.56
C ILE A 186 18.37 -2.35 4.75
N GLU A 187 19.17 -1.34 5.07
CA GLU A 187 18.71 0.02 5.28
C GLU A 187 18.22 0.68 3.96
N LEU A 188 17.27 1.60 4.07
CA LEU A 188 16.71 2.30 2.90
C LEU A 188 17.73 3.13 2.13
N ASP A 189 18.78 3.60 2.79
CA ASP A 189 19.85 4.43 2.22
C ASP A 189 21.15 3.66 1.99
N GLU A 190 21.09 2.33 1.88
CA GLU A 190 22.24 1.48 1.58
C GLU A 190 22.95 1.93 0.29
N LYS A 191 24.28 1.99 0.35
CA LYS A 191 25.15 2.46 -0.74
C LYS A 191 26.27 1.50 -1.09
N ASP A 192 26.40 0.40 -0.36
CA ASP A 192 27.42 -0.60 -0.66
C ASP A 192 27.04 -1.36 -1.93
N ASP A 193 27.89 -1.24 -2.98
CA ASP A 193 27.65 -1.84 -4.28
C ASP A 193 27.47 -3.37 -4.20
N LYS A 194 28.19 -4.03 -3.29
CA LYS A 194 28.09 -5.47 -3.11
C LYS A 194 26.72 -5.86 -2.58
N ILE A 195 26.22 -5.14 -1.56
CA ILE A 195 24.90 -5.38 -0.99
C ILE A 195 23.81 -5.13 -2.04
N LEU A 196 23.93 -4.07 -2.83
CA LEU A 196 22.99 -3.75 -3.91
C LEU A 196 23.00 -4.82 -5.01
N VAL A 197 24.17 -5.35 -5.36
CA VAL A 197 24.29 -6.46 -6.33
C VAL A 197 23.67 -7.75 -5.77
N ASP A 198 23.87 -8.06 -4.51
CA ASP A 198 23.28 -9.22 -3.84
C ASP A 198 21.74 -9.12 -3.80
N LEU A 199 21.18 -7.91 -3.59
CA LEU A 199 19.75 -7.65 -3.72
C LEU A 199 19.22 -7.93 -5.12
N MET A 200 19.89 -7.41 -6.14
CA MET A 200 19.54 -7.66 -7.54
C MET A 200 19.59 -9.16 -7.86
N TRP A 201 20.59 -9.85 -7.35
CA TRP A 201 20.76 -11.29 -7.53
C TRP A 201 19.63 -12.07 -6.86
N SER A 202 19.24 -11.71 -5.66
CA SER A 202 18.10 -12.31 -4.94
C SER A 202 16.80 -12.17 -5.72
N ALA A 203 16.55 -11.00 -6.32
CA ALA A 203 15.39 -10.77 -7.17
C ALA A 203 15.43 -11.61 -8.45
N MET A 204 16.60 -11.74 -9.09
CA MET A 204 16.78 -12.58 -10.28
C MET A 204 16.55 -14.06 -9.98
N ILE A 205 17.04 -14.56 -8.85
CA ILE A 205 16.81 -15.92 -8.40
C ILE A 205 15.30 -16.15 -8.20
N LEU A 206 14.60 -15.24 -7.54
CA LEU A 206 13.14 -15.35 -7.35
C LEU A 206 12.41 -15.48 -8.69
N VAL A 207 12.71 -14.59 -9.66
CA VAL A 207 12.10 -14.62 -10.99
C VAL A 207 12.39 -15.93 -11.71
N HIS A 208 13.59 -16.46 -11.59
CA HIS A 208 13.96 -17.75 -12.18
C HIS A 208 13.20 -18.92 -11.53
N LEU A 209 13.17 -18.98 -10.20
CA LEU A 209 12.44 -20.01 -9.45
C LEU A 209 10.92 -19.96 -9.67
N ARG A 210 10.39 -18.77 -9.91
CA ARG A 210 8.95 -18.53 -10.18
C ARG A 210 8.65 -18.33 -11.67
N SER A 211 9.48 -18.91 -12.55
CA SER A 211 9.34 -18.73 -14.01
C SER A 211 7.98 -19.14 -14.58
N GLU A 212 7.33 -20.15 -14.00
CA GLU A 212 5.95 -20.55 -14.37
C GLU A 212 4.93 -19.47 -14.04
N ASP A 213 5.03 -18.85 -12.85
CA ASP A 213 4.16 -17.74 -12.45
C ASP A 213 4.38 -16.52 -13.34
N VAL A 214 5.64 -16.22 -13.66
CA VAL A 214 5.98 -15.13 -14.59
C VAL A 214 5.40 -15.39 -15.99
N ALA A 215 5.50 -16.61 -16.49
CA ALA A 215 4.92 -16.99 -17.77
C ALA A 215 3.37 -16.92 -17.74
N ARG A 216 2.74 -17.29 -16.62
CA ARG A 216 1.30 -17.17 -16.41
C ARG A 216 0.88 -15.69 -16.36
N LEU A 217 1.59 -14.87 -15.61
CA LEU A 217 1.36 -13.42 -15.53
C LEU A 217 1.46 -12.78 -16.91
N LYS A 218 2.54 -13.07 -17.68
CA LYS A 218 2.72 -12.57 -19.03
C LYS A 218 1.53 -12.88 -19.93
N ARG A 219 1.02 -14.12 -19.89
CA ARG A 219 -0.16 -14.52 -20.68
C ARG A 219 -1.40 -13.72 -20.31
N LEU A 220 -1.63 -13.45 -19.02
CA LEU A 220 -2.76 -12.66 -18.54
C LEU A 220 -2.68 -11.20 -18.98
N LEU A 221 -1.50 -10.59 -18.88
CA LEU A 221 -1.28 -9.20 -19.30
C LEU A 221 -1.49 -9.04 -20.81
N VAL A 222 -0.93 -9.92 -21.64
CA VAL A 222 -1.11 -9.87 -23.10
C VAL A 222 -2.58 -10.09 -23.49
N LYS A 223 -3.30 -10.97 -22.79
CA LYS A 223 -4.74 -11.21 -23.04
C LYS A 223 -5.60 -10.00 -22.63
N SER A 224 -5.17 -9.22 -21.64
CA SER A 224 -5.82 -7.99 -21.22
C SER A 224 -5.72 -6.88 -22.26
N ASP A 225 -4.57 -6.74 -22.91
CA ASP A 225 -4.31 -5.72 -23.94
C ASP A 225 -5.19 -5.92 -25.21
N THR A 226 -5.61 -7.14 -25.48
CA THR A 226 -6.50 -7.44 -26.63
C THR A 226 -7.97 -7.08 -26.39
N LYS A 227 -8.38 -6.87 -25.14
CA LYS A 227 -9.68 -6.28 -24.79
C LYS A 227 -9.47 -4.78 -24.68
N LYS A 228 -9.75 -4.03 -25.76
CA LYS A 228 -9.64 -2.56 -25.82
C LYS A 228 -10.11 -1.92 -24.50
N ILE A 229 -9.17 -1.39 -23.74
CA ILE A 229 -9.45 -0.33 -22.79
C ILE A 229 -10.01 0.83 -23.64
N PRO A 230 -11.18 1.43 -23.29
CA PRO A 230 -11.64 2.61 -23.97
C PRO A 230 -10.49 3.63 -23.95
N THR A 231 -10.00 3.99 -25.11
CA THR A 231 -8.90 4.95 -25.27
C THR A 231 -9.31 6.22 -24.52
N LEU A 232 -8.59 6.57 -23.45
CA LEU A 232 -8.64 7.90 -22.86
C LEU A 232 -8.53 8.88 -24.04
N LYS A 233 -9.60 9.65 -24.29
CA LYS A 233 -9.57 10.72 -25.26
C LYS A 233 -8.32 11.53 -25.00
N SER A 234 -7.46 11.61 -26.00
CA SER A 234 -6.32 12.52 -26.02
C SER A 234 -6.78 13.89 -25.51
N MET A 235 -6.35 14.25 -24.31
CA MET A 235 -6.39 15.65 -23.90
C MET A 235 -5.38 16.34 -24.82
N GLU A 236 -5.90 17.05 -25.81
CA GLU A 236 -5.13 18.03 -26.56
C GLU A 236 -4.57 19.03 -25.56
N LEU A 237 -3.25 19.12 -25.55
CA LEU A 237 -2.51 20.16 -24.86
C LEU A 237 -2.70 21.43 -25.67
N GLU A 238 -3.51 22.36 -25.17
CA GLU A 238 -3.40 23.79 -25.43
C GLU A 238 -2.65 24.48 -24.29
#